data_de86ce0b4d8b395a14835f802884f8c4
#
_entry.id   de86ce0b4d8b395a14835f802884f8c4
#
_cell.length_a   1.000
_cell.length_b   1.000
_cell.length_c   1.000
_cell.angle_alpha   90.00
_cell.angle_beta   90.00
_cell.angle_gamma   90.00
#
_symmetry.space_group_name_H-M   'P 1'
#
loop_
_entity.id
_entity.type
_entity.pdbx_description
1 polymer ?
#
loop_
_entity_poly.entity_id
_entity_poly.type
_entity_poly.pdbx_seq_one_letter_code
_entity_poly.pdbx_strand_id
1 'polypeptide(L)'
;MNAKDAYQNTLWNKLPYDLKQSIFTATENGEFLVTVQTTGTDKNEVSKWISYLRSLDYKVFTNMFVPIQDEKYLLISWDHY
;
A
#
# COMPACT_ATOMS: atom_id res chain seq x y z
N MET A 1 -0.37 21.24 -13.08
CA MET A 1 0.01 19.83 -12.77
C MET A 1 0.67 19.24 -14.00
N ASN A 2 1.89 18.69 -13.86
CA ASN A 2 2.56 18.04 -14.98
C ASN A 2 2.09 16.59 -15.15
N ALA A 3 2.53 15.93 -16.22
CA ALA A 3 2.07 14.56 -16.52
C ALA A 3 2.44 13.56 -15.42
N LYS A 4 3.60 13.74 -14.80
CA LYS A 4 4.03 12.86 -13.71
C LYS A 4 3.10 12.97 -12.51
N ASP A 5 2.77 14.20 -12.11
CA ASP A 5 1.86 14.43 -10.99
C ASP A 5 0.46 13.90 -11.29
N ALA A 6 -0.02 14.11 -12.49
CA ALA A 6 -1.33 13.59 -12.91
C ALA A 6 -1.37 12.06 -12.85
N TYR A 7 -0.31 11.40 -13.31
CA TYR A 7 -0.19 9.95 -13.28
C TYR A 7 -0.18 9.43 -11.84
N GLN A 8 0.63 10.05 -10.99
CA GLN A 8 0.72 9.65 -9.59
C GLN A 8 -0.60 9.85 -8.85
N ASN A 9 -1.28 10.96 -9.07
CA ASN A 9 -2.58 11.23 -8.46
C ASN A 9 -3.61 10.21 -8.92
N THR A 10 -3.58 9.82 -10.18
CA THR A 10 -4.49 8.82 -10.72
C THR A 10 -4.28 7.47 -10.04
N LEU A 11 -3.02 7.05 -9.90
CA LEU A 11 -2.71 5.79 -9.21
C LEU A 11 -3.15 5.83 -7.75
N TRP A 12 -2.89 6.93 -7.05
CA TRP A 12 -3.30 7.10 -5.67
C TRP A 12 -4.82 6.96 -5.52
N ASN A 13 -5.57 7.57 -6.44
CA ASN A 13 -7.03 7.52 -6.40
C ASN A 13 -7.60 6.15 -6.75
N LYS A 14 -6.82 5.26 -7.35
CA LYS A 14 -7.25 3.88 -7.61
C LYS A 14 -7.11 2.98 -6.39
N LEU A 15 -6.41 3.43 -5.35
CA LEU A 15 -6.27 2.67 -4.11
C LEU A 15 -7.55 2.73 -3.29
N PRO A 16 -7.89 1.66 -2.53
CA PRO A 16 -9.07 1.69 -1.68
C PRO A 16 -8.93 2.72 -0.56
N TYR A 17 -10.05 3.24 -0.13
CA TYR A 17 -10.11 4.29 0.89
C TYR A 17 -9.41 3.85 2.18
N ASP A 18 -9.69 2.63 2.65
CA ASP A 18 -9.13 2.13 3.91
C ASP A 18 -7.60 2.05 3.86
N LEU A 19 -7.04 1.67 2.72
CA LEU A 19 -5.60 1.60 2.55
C LEU A 19 -4.99 3.00 2.58
N LYS A 20 -5.59 3.94 1.86
CA LYS A 20 -5.14 5.34 1.86
C LYS A 20 -5.21 5.94 3.25
N GLN A 21 -6.28 5.66 3.98
CA GLN A 21 -6.48 6.17 5.33
C GLN A 21 -5.43 5.61 6.29
N SER A 22 -5.06 4.34 6.13
CA SER A 22 -4.00 3.73 6.94
C SER A 22 -2.66 4.42 6.74
N ILE A 23 -2.30 4.71 5.49
CA ILE A 23 -1.07 5.44 5.17
C ILE A 23 -1.12 6.85 5.75
N PHE A 24 -2.24 7.55 5.57
CA PHE A 24 -2.39 8.91 6.06
C PHE A 24 -2.26 8.95 7.58
N THR A 25 -2.92 8.04 8.29
CA THR A 25 -2.87 7.98 9.75
C THR A 25 -1.43 7.72 10.24
N ALA A 26 -0.71 6.83 9.58
CA ALA A 26 0.68 6.56 9.92
C ALA A 26 1.55 7.80 9.75
N THR A 27 1.36 8.57 8.67
CA THR A 27 2.13 9.81 8.47
C THR A 27 1.80 10.85 9.54
N GLU A 28 0.53 10.94 9.94
CA GLU A 28 0.11 11.85 11.01
C GLU A 28 0.77 11.50 12.33
N ASN A 29 1.02 10.21 12.57
CA ASN A 29 1.67 9.74 13.79
C ASN A 29 3.20 9.77 13.69
N GLY A 30 3.76 10.28 12.59
CA GLY A 30 5.21 10.34 12.40
C GLY A 30 5.85 9.01 12.07
N GLU A 31 5.09 8.04 11.63
CA GLU A 31 5.59 6.72 11.27
C GLU A 31 5.98 6.68 9.80
N PHE A 32 6.90 5.78 9.44
CA PHE A 32 7.39 5.60 8.08
C PHE A 32 6.95 4.30 7.45
N LEU A 33 6.07 3.57 8.10
CA LEU A 33 5.55 2.31 7.59
C LEU A 33 4.16 2.04 8.17
N VAL A 34 3.44 1.17 7.49
CA VAL A 34 2.12 0.72 7.97
C VAL A 34 1.90 -0.71 7.49
N THR A 35 1.20 -1.49 8.30
CA THR A 35 0.76 -2.84 7.94
C THR A 35 -0.73 -2.80 7.65
N VAL A 36 -1.11 -3.31 6.49
CA VAL A 36 -2.52 -3.33 6.06
C VAL A 36 -2.95 -4.77 5.87
N GLN A 37 -4.03 -5.16 6.54
CA GLN A 37 -4.57 -6.50 6.41
C GLN A 37 -5.33 -6.65 5.10
N THR A 38 -5.05 -7.72 4.36
CA THR A 38 -5.69 -7.99 3.07
C THR A 38 -6.47 -9.30 3.06
N THR A 39 -6.68 -9.90 4.24
CA THR A 39 -7.44 -11.13 4.39
C THR A 39 -8.85 -10.94 3.82
N GLY A 40 -9.29 -11.87 2.99
CA GLY A 40 -10.62 -11.81 2.38
C GLY A 40 -10.69 -10.95 1.13
N THR A 41 -9.61 -10.27 0.75
CA THR A 41 -9.58 -9.47 -0.47
C THR A 41 -9.11 -10.32 -1.64
N ASP A 42 -9.69 -10.08 -2.82
CA ASP A 42 -9.32 -10.78 -4.04
C ASP A 42 -7.82 -10.60 -4.32
N LYS A 43 -7.15 -11.70 -4.62
CA LYS A 43 -5.72 -11.72 -4.90
C LYS A 43 -5.35 -10.80 -6.06
N ASN A 44 -6.19 -10.73 -7.09
CA ASN A 44 -5.94 -9.86 -8.24
C ASN A 44 -6.02 -8.39 -7.86
N GLU A 45 -6.95 -8.04 -6.98
CA GLU A 45 -7.07 -6.66 -6.47
C GLU A 45 -5.84 -6.27 -5.66
N VAL A 46 -5.39 -7.16 -4.78
CA VAL A 46 -4.19 -6.90 -3.98
C VAL A 46 -2.96 -6.71 -4.88
N SER A 47 -2.83 -7.52 -5.94
CA SER A 47 -1.73 -7.37 -6.90
C SER A 47 -1.74 -6.01 -7.58
N LYS A 48 -2.92 -5.50 -7.92
CA LYS A 48 -3.05 -4.16 -8.51
C LYS A 48 -2.59 -3.09 -7.53
N TRP A 49 -3.01 -3.19 -6.27
CA TRP A 49 -2.60 -2.23 -5.23
C TRP A 49 -1.08 -2.22 -5.05
N ILE A 50 -0.46 -3.39 -5.02
CA ILE A 50 1.00 -3.50 -4.90
C ILE A 50 1.67 -2.79 -6.08
N SER A 51 1.19 -3.02 -7.29
CA SER A 51 1.72 -2.37 -8.49
C SER A 51 1.60 -0.85 -8.41
N TYR A 52 0.43 -0.34 -8.03
CA TYR A 52 0.20 1.09 -7.90
C TYR A 52 1.11 1.72 -6.84
N LEU A 53 1.21 1.07 -5.68
CA LEU A 53 2.05 1.58 -4.59
C LEU A 53 3.52 1.60 -4.99
N ARG A 54 4.01 0.56 -5.65
CA ARG A 54 5.40 0.54 -6.11
C ARG A 54 5.67 1.61 -7.16
N SER A 55 4.69 1.88 -8.01
CA SER A 55 4.80 2.97 -8.99
C SER A 55 4.78 4.35 -8.35
N LEU A 56 4.29 4.45 -7.12
CA LEU A 56 4.30 5.66 -6.31
C LEU A 56 5.54 5.73 -5.40
N ASP A 57 6.52 4.85 -5.62
CA ASP A 57 7.78 4.77 -4.88
C ASP A 57 7.65 4.27 -3.45
N TYR A 58 6.53 3.66 -3.09
CA TYR A 58 6.43 2.94 -1.82
C TYR A 58 7.14 1.60 -1.93
N LYS A 59 7.76 1.18 -0.83
CA LYS A 59 8.26 -0.18 -0.68
C LYS A 59 7.13 -1.05 -0.16
N VAL A 60 6.86 -2.15 -0.84
CA VAL A 60 5.74 -3.03 -0.46
C VAL A 60 6.25 -4.45 -0.29
N PHE A 61 5.99 -5.01 0.87
CA PHE A 61 6.35 -6.37 1.21
C PHE A 61 5.08 -7.16 1.55
N THR A 62 5.05 -8.42 1.16
CA THR A 62 3.96 -9.31 1.53
C THR A 62 4.45 -10.27 2.63
N ASN A 63 3.53 -10.80 3.43
CA ASN A 63 3.88 -11.72 4.51
C ASN A 63 4.16 -13.13 3.98
N MET A 64 5.20 -13.27 3.16
CA MET A 64 5.55 -14.53 2.53
C MET A 64 6.07 -15.59 3.53
N PHE A 65 6.30 -15.19 4.78
CA PHE A 65 7.00 -16.03 5.75
C PHE A 65 6.14 -16.53 6.91
N VAL A 66 4.84 -16.31 6.88
CA VAL A 66 3.96 -16.79 7.97
C VAL A 66 2.87 -17.70 7.38
N PRO A 67 3.21 -18.97 7.07
CA PRO A 67 2.24 -19.88 6.46
C PRO A 67 1.21 -20.42 7.46
N ILE A 68 1.24 -19.99 8.71
CA ILE A 68 0.49 -20.63 9.78
C ILE A 68 -0.90 -20.04 9.97
N GLN A 69 -1.20 -18.91 9.34
CA GLN A 69 -2.50 -18.25 9.46
C GLN A 69 -2.97 -17.80 8.09
N ASP A 70 -4.27 -17.92 7.87
CA ASP A 70 -4.90 -17.44 6.63
C ASP A 70 -4.90 -15.91 6.54
N GLU A 71 -4.34 -15.24 7.50
CA GLU A 71 -4.23 -13.78 7.51
C GLU A 71 -3.12 -13.31 6.59
N LYS A 72 -3.44 -12.36 5.73
CA LYS A 72 -2.50 -11.77 4.78
C LYS A 72 -2.36 -10.29 5.06
N TYR A 73 -1.12 -9.83 4.99
CA TYR A 73 -0.79 -8.42 5.27
C TYR A 73 0.10 -7.87 4.16
N LEU A 74 -0.03 -6.58 3.92
CA LEU A 74 0.95 -5.81 3.18
C LEU A 74 1.70 -4.91 4.16
N LEU A 75 3.01 -4.93 4.08
CA LEU A 75 3.86 -3.97 4.77
C LEU A 75 4.23 -2.90 3.75
N ILE A 76 3.79 -1.67 3.99
CA ILE A 76 4.03 -0.55 3.11
C ILE A 76 4.96 0.42 3.83
N SER A 77 6.07 0.78 3.19
CA SER A 77 7.07 1.64 3.81
C SER A 77 7.47 2.77 2.86
N TRP A 78 7.74 3.92 3.42
CA TRP A 78 8.28 5.07 2.69
C TRP A 78 9.52 5.64 3.36
N ASP A 79 10.14 4.81 4.19
CA ASP A 79 11.37 5.18 4.88
C ASP A 79 12.51 5.37 3.88
N HIS A 80 13.30 6.40 4.07
CA HIS A 80 14.42 6.77 3.19
C HIS A 80 14.00 7.03 1.74
N TYR A 81 12.86 7.56 1.57
CA TYR A 81 12.41 8.02 0.27
C TYR A 81 13.26 9.19 -0.23
#